data_39f5d8b30f36ee4192a114acdc3e8fa3
#
_entry.id   39f5d8b30f36ee4192a114acdc3e8fa3
#
_cell.length_a   1.000
_cell.length_b   1.000
_cell.length_c   1.000
_cell.angle_alpha   90.00
_cell.angle_beta   90.00
_cell.angle_gamma   90.00
#
_symmetry.space_group_name_H-M   'P 1'
#
loop_
_entity.id
_entity.type
_entity.pdbx_description
1 polymer ?
#
loop_
_entity_poly.entity_id
_entity_poly.type
_entity_poly.pdbx_seq_one_letter_code
_entity_poly.pdbx_strand_id
1 'polypeptide(L)'
;NTMMVVNPFLYSRLGYDPLRDFEPVTMLVKVSEVLVVHPSLGTRTVKDFVGLAKARPKQVTYASGGNGHPTHLMMELFQRKAGIALVHVPYKGTSPGVQALVSGEVAAFNIGTGLVREHIANGKLYALAKTGFPSKDALPGVLPLTKVYPDAEYIPWQGVFVPKGTPREIVTRLNAAIGKALASQEVTARLTALDLTASSGAGRMETPEWWRARWSL
;
A
#
# COMPACT_ATOMS: atom_id res chain seq x y z
N ASN A 1 -6.50 3.33 4.72
CA ASN A 1 -7.56 2.29 4.64
C ASN A 1 -7.55 1.33 5.83
N THR A 2 -6.40 1.09 6.48
CA THR A 2 -6.25 0.12 7.57
C THR A 2 -7.26 0.34 8.69
N MET A 3 -7.39 1.57 9.19
CA MET A 3 -8.32 1.91 10.27
C MET A 3 -9.77 1.54 9.94
N MET A 4 -10.19 1.75 8.70
CA MET A 4 -11.58 1.60 8.29
C MET A 4 -11.93 0.20 7.78
N VAL A 5 -10.95 -0.53 7.23
CA VAL A 5 -11.20 -1.80 6.53
C VAL A 5 -10.55 -3.00 7.22
N VAL A 6 -9.43 -2.82 7.91
CA VAL A 6 -8.62 -3.93 8.43
C VAL A 6 -8.71 -4.05 9.95
N ASN A 7 -8.65 -2.93 10.67
CA ASN A 7 -8.65 -2.95 12.13
C ASN A 7 -9.83 -3.72 12.75
N PRO A 8 -11.06 -3.68 12.19
CA PRO A 8 -12.17 -4.47 12.71
C PRO A 8 -11.92 -5.98 12.74
N PHE A 9 -11.02 -6.49 11.89
CA PHE A 9 -10.65 -7.90 11.86
C PHE A 9 -9.40 -8.22 12.69
N LEU A 10 -8.59 -7.20 13.02
CA LEU A 10 -7.36 -7.37 13.78
C LEU A 10 -7.54 -7.21 15.28
N TYR A 11 -8.50 -6.41 15.70
CA TYR A 11 -8.69 -6.05 17.10
C TYR A 11 -10.05 -6.53 17.61
N SER A 12 -10.05 -7.28 18.69
CA SER A 12 -11.28 -7.76 19.36
C SER A 12 -12.08 -6.64 20.03
N ARG A 13 -11.45 -5.51 20.32
CA ARG A 13 -12.07 -4.31 20.91
C ARG A 13 -11.58 -3.07 20.19
N LEU A 14 -12.40 -2.54 19.29
CA LEU A 14 -12.23 -1.22 18.71
C LEU A 14 -13.14 -0.23 19.43
N GLY A 15 -12.63 0.98 19.71
CA GLY A 15 -13.43 2.07 20.26
C GLY A 15 -14.38 2.71 19.26
N TYR A 16 -14.53 2.14 18.05
CA TYR A 16 -15.38 2.65 16.98
C TYR A 16 -15.85 1.52 16.06
N ASP A 17 -16.96 1.76 15.38
CA ASP A 17 -17.48 0.93 14.29
C ASP A 17 -17.37 1.75 12.98
N PRO A 18 -16.54 1.31 11.99
CA PRO A 18 -16.34 2.06 10.76
C PRO A 18 -17.62 2.35 9.97
N LEU A 19 -18.60 1.42 10.00
CA LEU A 19 -19.85 1.55 9.24
C LEU A 19 -20.89 2.38 9.95
N ARG A 20 -20.90 2.29 11.29
CA ARG A 20 -21.89 2.98 12.12
C ARG A 20 -21.49 4.40 12.45
N ASP A 21 -20.20 4.62 12.77
CA ASP A 21 -19.73 5.84 13.40
C ASP A 21 -19.16 6.86 12.39
N PHE A 22 -18.95 6.45 11.11
CA PHE A 22 -18.37 7.31 10.08
C PHE A 22 -19.18 7.33 8.78
N GLU A 23 -18.99 8.42 8.05
CA GLU A 23 -19.55 8.62 6.71
C GLU A 23 -18.42 9.01 5.73
N PRO A 24 -18.31 8.37 4.55
CA PRO A 24 -17.26 8.66 3.59
C PRO A 24 -17.51 9.99 2.87
N VAL A 25 -16.46 10.80 2.73
CA VAL A 25 -16.46 12.03 1.95
C VAL A 25 -15.91 11.79 0.56
N THR A 26 -14.64 11.34 0.50
CA THR A 26 -13.96 11.09 -0.79
C THR A 26 -12.71 10.26 -0.63
N MET A 27 -12.34 9.54 -1.70
CA MET A 27 -11.01 8.95 -1.84
C MET A 27 -10.04 10.05 -2.30
N LEU A 28 -8.88 10.16 -1.64
CA LEU A 28 -7.84 11.12 -2.02
C LEU A 28 -6.91 10.54 -3.07
N VAL A 29 -6.27 9.42 -2.74
CA VAL A 29 -5.22 8.83 -3.55
C VAL A 29 -5.24 7.31 -3.50
N LYS A 30 -4.73 6.70 -4.55
CA LYS A 30 -4.24 5.32 -4.60
C LYS A 30 -2.72 5.34 -4.54
N VAL A 31 -2.14 4.38 -3.83
CA VAL A 31 -0.71 4.33 -3.57
C VAL A 31 -0.04 3.35 -4.53
N SER A 32 1.02 3.80 -5.19
CA SER A 32 1.95 2.93 -5.93
C SER A 32 2.96 2.36 -4.95
N GLU A 33 3.11 1.05 -4.95
CA GLU A 33 4.09 0.35 -4.12
C GLU A 33 5.00 -0.52 -4.98
N VAL A 34 6.10 -0.95 -4.41
CA VAL A 34 7.09 -1.82 -5.04
C VAL A 34 7.63 -2.83 -4.04
N LEU A 35 7.74 -4.08 -4.46
CA LEU A 35 8.50 -5.08 -3.74
C LEU A 35 9.98 -4.87 -4.04
N VAL A 36 10.73 -4.51 -3.02
CA VAL A 36 12.17 -4.25 -3.09
C VAL A 36 12.95 -5.21 -2.20
N VAL A 37 14.19 -5.48 -2.60
CA VAL A 37 15.13 -6.31 -1.82
C VAL A 37 16.48 -5.62 -1.69
N HIS A 38 17.19 -5.95 -0.61
CA HIS A 38 18.59 -5.57 -0.46
C HIS A 38 19.48 -6.41 -1.41
N PRO A 39 20.51 -5.83 -2.04
CA PRO A 39 21.39 -6.53 -2.99
C PRO A 39 22.06 -7.78 -2.45
N SER A 40 22.36 -7.83 -1.15
CA SER A 40 22.97 -9.01 -0.49
C SER A 40 22.14 -10.28 -0.61
N LEU A 41 20.84 -10.17 -0.91
CA LEU A 41 19.97 -11.32 -1.13
C LEU A 41 20.27 -12.06 -2.43
N GLY A 42 20.96 -11.42 -3.38
CA GLY A 42 21.36 -12.02 -4.66
C GLY A 42 20.21 -12.27 -5.65
N THR A 43 19.01 -11.75 -5.39
CA THR A 43 17.83 -11.96 -6.25
C THR A 43 17.51 -10.68 -7.03
N ARG A 44 17.13 -10.81 -8.30
CA ARG A 44 16.77 -9.69 -9.19
C ARG A 44 15.40 -9.83 -9.82
N THR A 45 14.75 -10.97 -9.65
CA THR A 45 13.40 -11.24 -10.14
C THR A 45 12.51 -11.81 -9.04
N VAL A 46 11.19 -11.68 -9.20
CA VAL A 46 10.22 -12.33 -8.29
C VAL A 46 10.43 -13.84 -8.25
N LYS A 47 10.77 -14.45 -9.39
CA LYS A 47 11.00 -15.90 -9.49
C LYS A 47 12.21 -16.33 -8.64
N ASP A 48 13.32 -15.59 -8.72
CA ASP A 48 14.53 -15.90 -7.94
C ASP A 48 14.26 -15.72 -6.44
N PHE A 49 13.56 -14.63 -6.07
CA PHE A 49 13.17 -14.37 -4.69
C PHE A 49 12.31 -15.50 -4.12
N VAL A 50 11.28 -15.93 -4.87
CA VAL A 50 10.42 -17.03 -4.45
C VAL A 50 11.18 -18.35 -4.38
N GLY A 51 12.08 -18.62 -5.34
CA GLY A 51 12.96 -19.80 -5.32
C GLY A 51 13.83 -19.84 -4.07
N LEU A 52 14.47 -18.72 -3.74
CA LEU A 52 15.28 -18.58 -2.53
C LEU A 52 14.45 -18.77 -1.25
N ALA A 53 13.28 -18.13 -1.17
CA ALA A 53 12.41 -18.24 0.00
C ALA A 53 11.88 -19.67 0.21
N LYS A 54 11.62 -20.40 -0.86
CA LYS A 54 11.25 -21.84 -0.80
C LYS A 54 12.41 -22.72 -0.36
N ALA A 55 13.64 -22.43 -0.80
CA ALA A 55 14.83 -23.15 -0.39
C ALA A 55 15.24 -22.85 1.06
N ARG A 56 14.85 -21.70 1.59
CA ARG A 56 15.20 -21.21 2.93
C ARG A 56 13.96 -20.70 3.68
N PRO A 57 12.98 -21.58 4.00
CA PRO A 57 11.75 -21.16 4.64
C PRO A 57 12.04 -20.55 6.02
N LYS A 58 11.38 -19.43 6.32
CA LYS A 58 11.55 -18.66 7.57
C LYS A 58 12.99 -18.19 7.83
N GLN A 59 13.78 -17.92 6.77
CA GLN A 59 15.11 -17.32 6.91
C GLN A 59 15.24 -15.97 6.24
N VAL A 60 14.39 -15.68 5.25
CA VAL A 60 14.35 -14.37 4.59
C VAL A 60 13.46 -13.43 5.39
N THR A 61 14.04 -12.31 5.85
CA THR A 61 13.34 -11.29 6.64
C THR A 61 12.64 -10.28 5.71
N TYR A 62 11.51 -9.73 6.16
CA TYR A 62 10.91 -8.57 5.51
C TYR A 62 10.43 -7.53 6.52
N ALA A 63 10.57 -6.25 6.15
CA ALA A 63 10.10 -5.14 6.96
C ALA A 63 8.62 -4.84 6.70
N SER A 64 7.97 -4.24 7.68
CA SER A 64 6.69 -3.56 7.53
C SER A 64 6.60 -2.29 8.38
N GLY A 65 5.61 -1.44 8.09
CA GLY A 65 5.28 -0.29 8.94
C GLY A 65 4.57 -0.64 10.26
N GLY A 66 4.53 -1.94 10.61
CA GLY A 66 3.90 -2.49 11.81
C GLY A 66 2.84 -3.53 11.50
N ASN A 67 2.36 -4.21 12.52
CA ASN A 67 1.31 -5.23 12.40
C ASN A 67 0.02 -4.61 11.82
N GLY A 68 -0.55 -5.26 10.79
CA GLY A 68 -1.76 -4.79 10.12
C GLY A 68 -1.56 -3.56 9.22
N HIS A 69 -0.35 -3.00 9.13
CA HIS A 69 -0.05 -1.95 8.16
C HIS A 69 -0.24 -2.47 6.71
N PRO A 70 -0.63 -1.64 5.73
CA PRO A 70 -0.76 -2.05 4.33
C PRO A 70 0.43 -2.85 3.79
N THR A 71 1.63 -2.43 4.12
CA THR A 71 2.87 -3.10 3.72
C THR A 71 3.03 -4.51 4.32
N HIS A 72 2.51 -4.75 5.53
CA HIS A 72 2.44 -6.09 6.14
C HIS A 72 1.44 -6.96 5.38
N LEU A 73 0.23 -6.45 5.17
CA LEU A 73 -0.85 -7.20 4.53
C LEU A 73 -0.51 -7.63 3.10
N MET A 74 0.17 -6.74 2.34
CA MET A 74 0.63 -7.08 1.00
C MET A 74 1.65 -8.22 1.02
N MET A 75 2.60 -8.20 1.95
CA MET A 75 3.59 -9.27 2.08
C MET A 75 2.95 -10.59 2.52
N GLU A 76 1.97 -10.56 3.41
CA GLU A 76 1.21 -11.76 3.82
C GLU A 76 0.40 -12.35 2.65
N LEU A 77 -0.27 -11.49 1.87
CA LEU A 77 -0.98 -11.91 0.66
C LEU A 77 -0.01 -12.55 -0.35
N PHE A 78 1.13 -11.90 -0.59
CA PHE A 78 2.15 -12.42 -1.50
C PHE A 78 2.71 -13.77 -1.03
N GLN A 79 3.07 -13.90 0.26
CA GLN A 79 3.53 -15.17 0.84
C GLN A 79 2.52 -16.30 0.62
N ARG A 80 1.25 -16.04 0.91
CA ARG A 80 0.16 -17.00 0.72
C ARG A 80 0.01 -17.43 -0.74
N LYS A 81 0.05 -16.47 -1.68
CA LYS A 81 -0.12 -16.75 -3.12
C LYS A 81 1.12 -17.43 -3.74
N ALA A 82 2.32 -17.12 -3.26
CA ALA A 82 3.56 -17.70 -3.74
C ALA A 82 3.93 -19.03 -3.04
N GLY A 83 3.25 -19.39 -1.96
CA GLY A 83 3.56 -20.59 -1.16
C GLY A 83 4.94 -20.49 -0.52
N ILE A 84 5.29 -19.34 0.07
CA ILE A 84 6.56 -19.08 0.76
C ILE A 84 6.33 -18.69 2.21
N ALA A 85 7.36 -18.82 3.04
CA ALA A 85 7.34 -18.41 4.43
C ALA A 85 8.54 -17.48 4.72
N LEU A 86 8.25 -16.22 5.07
CA LEU A 86 9.22 -15.21 5.41
C LEU A 86 9.15 -14.87 6.90
N VAL A 87 10.14 -14.14 7.42
CA VAL A 87 10.16 -13.63 8.80
C VAL A 87 9.75 -12.17 8.81
N HIS A 88 8.65 -11.86 9.45
CA HIS A 88 8.16 -10.50 9.59
C HIS A 88 8.93 -9.73 10.67
N VAL A 89 9.44 -8.55 10.30
CA VAL A 89 10.08 -7.59 11.23
C VAL A 89 9.27 -6.29 11.23
N PRO A 90 8.40 -6.08 12.23
CA PRO A 90 7.56 -4.88 12.30
C PRO A 90 8.35 -3.68 12.82
N TYR A 91 8.23 -2.53 12.16
CA TYR A 91 8.78 -1.25 12.58
C TYR A 91 7.66 -0.27 13.01
N LYS A 92 8.02 0.78 13.73
CA LYS A 92 7.10 1.87 14.09
C LYS A 92 6.98 2.87 12.93
N GLY A 93 6.34 2.45 11.84
CA GLY A 93 6.21 3.21 10.60
C GLY A 93 7.17 2.75 9.50
N THR A 94 7.05 3.35 8.32
CA THR A 94 7.79 2.91 7.13
C THR A 94 9.23 3.41 7.08
N SER A 95 9.52 4.62 7.57
CA SER A 95 10.85 5.22 7.48
C SER A 95 11.95 4.39 8.17
N PRO A 96 11.80 3.92 9.42
CA PRO A 96 12.81 3.05 10.02
C PRO A 96 12.95 1.71 9.29
N GLY A 97 11.87 1.17 8.73
CA GLY A 97 11.93 -0.05 7.90
C GLY A 97 12.73 0.15 6.60
N VAL A 98 12.63 1.33 5.96
CA VAL A 98 13.45 1.66 4.79
C VAL A 98 14.94 1.74 5.18
N GLN A 99 15.26 2.36 6.31
CA GLN A 99 16.64 2.42 6.80
C GLN A 99 17.23 1.03 7.05
N ALA A 100 16.46 0.16 7.72
CA ALA A 100 16.84 -1.23 7.97
C ALA A 100 17.04 -2.03 6.67
N LEU A 101 16.20 -1.79 5.66
CA LEU A 101 16.35 -2.43 4.35
C LEU A 101 17.62 -1.92 3.64
N VAL A 102 17.87 -0.61 3.62
CA VAL A 102 19.06 -0.02 2.96
C VAL A 102 20.36 -0.43 3.64
N SER A 103 20.34 -0.65 4.96
CA SER A 103 21.50 -1.17 5.71
C SER A 103 21.70 -2.69 5.60
N GLY A 104 20.71 -3.42 5.03
CA GLY A 104 20.74 -4.87 4.93
C GLY A 104 20.35 -5.62 6.22
N GLU A 105 19.83 -4.94 7.23
CA GLU A 105 19.30 -5.55 8.45
C GLU A 105 18.09 -6.45 8.14
N VAL A 106 17.25 -6.03 7.18
CA VAL A 106 16.17 -6.85 6.63
C VAL A 106 16.38 -7.03 5.12
N ALA A 107 15.88 -8.14 4.58
CA ALA A 107 16.16 -8.55 3.20
C ALA A 107 15.16 -7.98 2.18
N ALA A 108 13.91 -7.77 2.55
CA ALA A 108 12.84 -7.36 1.65
C ALA A 108 11.87 -6.36 2.29
N PHE A 109 11.17 -5.59 1.45
CA PHE A 109 10.09 -4.72 1.87
C PHE A 109 9.14 -4.47 0.69
N ASN A 110 7.83 -4.48 0.93
CA ASN A 110 6.86 -3.92 0.00
C ASN A 110 6.48 -2.53 0.50
N ILE A 111 6.79 -1.48 -0.27
CA ILE A 111 6.78 -0.11 0.22
C ILE A 111 6.38 0.88 -0.88
N GLY A 112 5.85 2.05 -0.49
CA GLY A 112 5.57 3.13 -1.43
C GLY A 112 6.76 3.49 -2.30
N THR A 113 6.59 3.48 -3.61
CA THR A 113 7.65 3.65 -4.61
C THR A 113 8.42 4.94 -4.41
N GLY A 114 7.73 6.05 -4.06
CA GLY A 114 8.36 7.35 -3.82
C GLY A 114 9.40 7.34 -2.69
N LEU A 115 9.28 6.42 -1.71
CA LEU A 115 10.21 6.34 -0.57
C LEU A 115 11.53 5.64 -0.91
N VAL A 116 11.58 4.85 -1.98
CA VAL A 116 12.74 4.00 -2.33
C VAL A 116 13.28 4.25 -3.73
N ARG A 117 12.65 5.13 -4.51
CA ARG A 117 13.03 5.44 -5.90
C ARG A 117 14.51 5.79 -6.04
N GLU A 118 15.03 6.69 -5.22
CA GLU A 118 16.45 7.08 -5.24
C GLU A 118 17.37 5.94 -4.85
N HIS A 119 16.99 5.12 -3.88
CA HIS A 119 17.78 3.95 -3.49
C HIS A 119 17.85 2.92 -4.60
N ILE A 120 16.75 2.73 -5.36
CA ILE A 120 16.73 1.87 -6.54
C ILE A 120 17.60 2.44 -7.65
N ALA A 121 17.46 3.74 -7.96
CA ALA A 121 18.25 4.42 -8.99
C ALA A 121 19.76 4.36 -8.71
N ASN A 122 20.16 4.45 -7.44
CA ASN A 122 21.55 4.36 -7.00
C ASN A 122 22.05 2.91 -6.77
N GLY A 123 21.27 1.88 -7.12
CA GLY A 123 21.63 0.48 -6.98
C GLY A 123 21.71 -0.05 -5.55
N LYS A 124 21.27 0.74 -4.55
CA LYS A 124 21.23 0.32 -3.15
C LYS A 124 20.12 -0.68 -2.85
N LEU A 125 19.09 -0.71 -3.68
CA LEU A 125 17.97 -1.65 -3.62
C LEU A 125 17.63 -2.16 -5.02
N TYR A 126 17.09 -3.38 -5.11
CA TYR A 126 16.57 -3.94 -6.35
C TYR A 126 15.05 -4.01 -6.30
N ALA A 127 14.40 -3.44 -7.31
CA ALA A 127 12.96 -3.54 -7.50
C ALA A 127 12.62 -4.86 -8.20
N LEU A 128 11.81 -5.69 -7.57
CA LEU A 128 11.41 -6.98 -8.12
C LEU A 128 10.07 -6.92 -8.87
N ALA A 129 9.09 -6.21 -8.31
CA ALA A 129 7.77 -6.06 -8.93
C ALA A 129 7.05 -4.82 -8.41
N LYS A 130 6.27 -4.17 -9.27
CA LYS A 130 5.30 -3.15 -8.86
C LYS A 130 4.11 -3.82 -8.17
N THR A 131 3.61 -3.18 -7.12
CA THR A 131 2.41 -3.56 -6.39
C THR A 131 1.52 -2.33 -6.18
N GLY A 132 0.36 -2.50 -5.61
CA GLY A 132 -0.56 -1.40 -5.41
C GLY A 132 -1.12 -0.87 -6.74
N PHE A 133 -1.29 0.44 -6.85
CA PHE A 133 -1.77 1.10 -8.05
C PHE A 133 -0.59 1.77 -8.78
N PRO A 134 0.01 1.11 -9.78
CA PRO A 134 1.21 1.63 -10.43
C PRO A 134 0.90 2.92 -11.20
N SER A 135 1.67 3.98 -10.96
CA SER A 135 1.69 5.13 -11.86
C SER A 135 2.37 4.74 -13.17
N LYS A 136 1.97 5.39 -14.28
CA LYS A 136 2.51 5.07 -15.61
C LYS A 136 4.04 5.16 -15.68
N ASP A 137 4.62 6.11 -14.93
CA ASP A 137 6.05 6.47 -15.02
C ASP A 137 6.88 5.89 -13.86
N ALA A 138 6.26 5.20 -12.90
CA ALA A 138 6.98 4.60 -11.80
C ALA A 138 7.76 3.38 -12.25
N LEU A 139 9.08 3.42 -12.10
CA LEU A 139 10.01 2.32 -12.34
C LEU A 139 9.83 1.65 -13.72
N PRO A 140 10.30 2.29 -14.81
CA PRO A 140 10.27 1.69 -16.14
C PRO A 140 10.95 0.30 -16.15
N GLY A 141 10.35 -0.65 -16.86
CA GLY A 141 10.87 -2.02 -16.96
C GLY A 141 10.51 -2.95 -15.80
N VAL A 142 10.08 -2.46 -14.65
CA VAL A 142 9.61 -3.28 -13.55
C VAL A 142 8.14 -3.70 -13.80
N LEU A 143 7.90 -5.00 -13.88
CA LEU A 143 6.58 -5.54 -14.15
C LEU A 143 5.68 -5.55 -12.89
N PRO A 144 4.36 -5.47 -13.04
CA PRO A 144 3.43 -5.69 -11.93
C PRO A 144 3.55 -7.11 -11.37
N LEU A 145 3.43 -7.25 -10.04
CA LEU A 145 3.42 -8.57 -9.38
C LEU A 145 2.29 -9.46 -9.90
N THR A 146 1.17 -8.88 -10.27
CA THR A 146 0.00 -9.56 -10.86
C THR A 146 0.29 -10.25 -12.19
N LYS A 147 1.39 -9.93 -12.88
CA LYS A 147 1.83 -10.69 -14.06
C LYS A 147 2.36 -12.08 -13.72
N VAL A 148 2.85 -12.27 -12.50
CA VAL A 148 3.35 -13.56 -12.00
C VAL A 148 2.36 -14.23 -11.06
N TYR A 149 1.68 -13.44 -10.25
CA TYR A 149 0.67 -13.86 -9.27
C TYR A 149 -0.60 -13.00 -9.46
N PRO A 150 -1.52 -13.37 -10.38
CA PRO A 150 -2.70 -12.56 -10.72
C PRO A 150 -3.58 -12.18 -9.51
N ASP A 151 -3.70 -13.10 -8.54
CA ASP A 151 -4.52 -12.89 -7.34
C ASP A 151 -3.77 -12.17 -6.19
N ALA A 152 -2.51 -11.78 -6.38
CA ALA A 152 -1.74 -11.01 -5.41
C ALA A 152 -1.91 -9.50 -5.64
N GLU A 153 -3.17 -9.05 -5.70
CA GLU A 153 -3.48 -7.64 -5.86
C GLU A 153 -3.97 -7.04 -4.53
N TYR A 154 -3.30 -5.99 -4.10
CA TYR A 154 -3.69 -5.17 -2.97
C TYR A 154 -3.38 -3.71 -3.32
N ILE A 155 -4.42 -2.87 -3.36
CA ILE A 155 -4.29 -1.45 -3.70
C ILE A 155 -4.49 -0.61 -2.43
N PRO A 156 -3.41 -0.11 -1.80
CA PRO A 156 -3.54 0.84 -0.70
C PRO A 156 -4.16 2.15 -1.21
N TRP A 157 -5.04 2.72 -0.40
CA TRP A 157 -5.67 3.99 -0.69
C TRP A 157 -5.81 4.84 0.57
N GLN A 158 -6.00 6.14 0.40
CA GLN A 158 -6.33 7.07 1.48
C GLN A 158 -7.62 7.80 1.14
N GLY A 159 -8.41 8.10 2.16
CA GLY A 159 -9.69 8.78 2.00
C GLY A 159 -10.02 9.63 3.23
N VAL A 160 -10.99 10.53 3.04
CA VAL A 160 -11.55 11.38 4.10
C VAL A 160 -12.90 10.85 4.51
N PHE A 161 -13.09 10.78 5.81
CA PHE A 161 -14.34 10.41 6.46
C PHE A 161 -14.72 11.47 7.48
N VAL A 162 -16.01 11.58 7.76
CA VAL A 162 -16.57 12.44 8.80
C VAL A 162 -17.37 11.60 9.79
N PRO A 163 -17.65 12.08 11.00
CA PRO A 163 -18.55 11.41 11.91
C PRO A 163 -19.94 11.21 11.28
N LYS A 164 -20.58 10.08 11.60
CA LYS A 164 -21.95 9.80 11.18
C LYS A 164 -22.90 10.88 11.69
N GLY A 165 -23.84 11.27 10.84
CA GLY A 165 -24.76 12.36 11.15
C GLY A 165 -24.24 13.76 10.80
N THR A 166 -23.04 13.89 10.21
CA THR A 166 -22.58 15.16 9.65
C THR A 166 -23.58 15.63 8.58
N PRO A 167 -24.06 16.89 8.62
CA PRO A 167 -25.01 17.42 7.65
C PRO A 167 -24.55 17.18 6.21
N ARG A 168 -25.46 16.71 5.36
CA ARG A 168 -25.15 16.35 3.96
C ARG A 168 -24.54 17.50 3.16
N GLU A 169 -24.96 18.73 3.48
CA GLU A 169 -24.41 19.95 2.88
C GLU A 169 -22.90 20.08 3.17
N ILE A 170 -22.48 19.81 4.41
CA ILE A 170 -21.06 19.86 4.81
C ILE A 170 -20.28 18.77 4.07
N VAL A 171 -20.80 17.55 4.01
CA VAL A 171 -20.17 16.44 3.28
C VAL A 171 -19.98 16.81 1.79
N THR A 172 -21.02 17.38 1.17
CA THR A 172 -20.98 17.81 -0.24
C THR A 172 -19.97 18.92 -0.47
N ARG A 173 -19.92 19.93 0.42
CA ARG A 173 -18.95 21.03 0.33
C ARG A 173 -17.51 20.53 0.49
N LEU A 174 -17.26 19.63 1.44
CA LEU A 174 -15.94 18.99 1.62
C LEU A 174 -15.54 18.19 0.39
N ASN A 175 -16.43 17.36 -0.13
CA ASN A 175 -16.18 16.58 -1.34
C ASN A 175 -15.80 17.49 -2.52
N ALA A 176 -16.57 18.54 -2.77
CA ALA A 176 -16.31 19.48 -3.85
C ALA A 176 -14.99 20.25 -3.68
N ALA A 177 -14.69 20.71 -2.46
CA ALA A 177 -13.46 21.43 -2.16
C ALA A 177 -12.22 20.54 -2.32
N ILE A 178 -12.28 19.30 -1.81
CA ILE A 178 -11.21 18.32 -1.98
C ILE A 178 -11.03 17.95 -3.45
N GLY A 179 -12.12 17.71 -4.18
CA GLY A 179 -12.07 17.41 -5.62
C GLY A 179 -11.38 18.52 -6.41
N LYS A 180 -11.73 19.80 -6.11
CA LYS A 180 -11.06 20.96 -6.72
C LYS A 180 -9.56 21.01 -6.37
N ALA A 181 -9.21 20.75 -5.12
CA ALA A 181 -7.79 20.71 -4.71
C ALA A 181 -7.01 19.60 -5.41
N LEU A 182 -7.55 18.38 -5.49
CA LEU A 182 -6.93 17.25 -6.17
C LEU A 182 -6.76 17.48 -7.68
N ALA A 183 -7.63 18.26 -8.32
CA ALA A 183 -7.54 18.62 -9.72
C ALA A 183 -6.57 19.78 -10.00
N SER A 184 -6.05 20.47 -8.96
CA SER A 184 -5.09 21.55 -9.17
C SER A 184 -3.73 21.02 -9.65
N GLN A 185 -3.08 21.79 -10.53
CA GLN A 185 -1.78 21.42 -11.08
C GLN A 185 -0.72 21.25 -9.97
N GLU A 186 -0.72 22.11 -8.98
CA GLU A 186 0.23 22.05 -7.84
C GLU A 186 0.08 20.75 -7.06
N VAL A 187 -1.14 20.39 -6.66
CA VAL A 187 -1.39 19.16 -5.90
C VAL A 187 -1.09 17.92 -6.75
N THR A 188 -1.53 17.92 -8.02
CA THR A 188 -1.24 16.82 -8.94
C THR A 188 0.27 16.59 -9.12
N ALA A 189 1.04 17.67 -9.31
CA ALA A 189 2.50 17.56 -9.45
C ALA A 189 3.15 16.98 -8.18
N ARG A 190 2.73 17.43 -6.99
CA ARG A 190 3.25 16.90 -5.72
C ARG A 190 2.90 15.43 -5.52
N LEU A 191 1.66 15.03 -5.82
CA LEU A 191 1.23 13.64 -5.72
C LEU A 191 2.02 12.75 -6.68
N THR A 192 2.22 13.19 -7.93
CA THR A 192 3.02 12.47 -8.93
C THR A 192 4.47 12.28 -8.46
N ALA A 193 5.08 13.32 -7.88
CA ALA A 193 6.44 13.23 -7.33
C ALA A 193 6.57 12.19 -6.21
N LEU A 194 5.47 11.90 -5.49
CA LEU A 194 5.40 10.88 -4.44
C LEU A 194 4.90 9.52 -4.94
N ASP A 195 4.71 9.34 -6.26
CA ASP A 195 4.09 8.16 -6.86
C ASP A 195 2.68 7.83 -6.31
N LEU A 196 1.94 8.89 -5.98
CA LEU A 196 0.55 8.80 -5.58
C LEU A 196 -0.33 9.19 -6.78
N THR A 197 -1.35 8.38 -7.05
CA THR A 197 -2.35 8.71 -8.07
C THR A 197 -3.56 9.34 -7.41
N ALA A 198 -3.83 10.61 -7.75
CA ALA A 198 -5.04 11.27 -7.31
C ALA A 198 -6.28 10.46 -7.75
N SER A 199 -7.25 10.34 -6.87
CA SER A 199 -8.58 9.90 -7.27
C SER A 199 -9.15 10.99 -8.19
N SER A 200 -9.77 10.58 -9.29
CA SER A 200 -10.40 11.51 -10.26
C SER A 200 -11.63 12.18 -9.63
N GLY A 201 -11.43 13.09 -8.71
CA GLY A 201 -12.34 13.74 -7.75
C GLY A 201 -13.79 14.06 -8.14
N ALA A 202 -14.25 13.64 -9.30
CA ALA A 202 -15.63 13.75 -9.79
C ALA A 202 -16.55 12.58 -9.37
N GLY A 203 -16.01 11.55 -8.73
CA GLY A 203 -16.82 10.49 -8.13
C GLY A 203 -16.96 10.77 -6.64
N ARG A 204 -18.17 11.10 -6.12
CA ARG A 204 -18.53 10.59 -4.81
C ARG A 204 -17.77 9.28 -4.65
N MET A 205 -17.07 9.07 -3.54
CA MET A 205 -16.83 7.70 -3.13
C MET A 205 -18.19 7.04 -3.29
N GLU A 206 -18.36 6.39 -4.46
CA GLU A 206 -19.63 5.74 -4.72
C GLU A 206 -19.85 4.90 -3.49
N THR A 207 -20.81 5.37 -2.83
CA THR A 207 -21.28 4.99 -1.53
C THR A 207 -21.33 3.49 -1.33
N PRO A 208 -21.78 3.18 -0.26
CA PRO A 208 -21.87 1.98 0.56
C PRO A 208 -21.69 0.65 -0.14
N GLU A 209 -21.87 0.49 -1.45
CA GLU A 209 -21.81 -0.83 -2.09
C GLU A 209 -20.39 -1.42 -2.14
N TRP A 210 -19.35 -0.70 -2.58
CA TRP A 210 -17.99 -1.24 -2.51
C TRP A 210 -17.46 -1.24 -1.07
N TRP A 211 -17.87 -0.29 -0.25
CA TRP A 211 -17.62 -0.26 1.18
C TRP A 211 -18.34 -1.43 1.87
N ARG A 212 -19.60 -1.70 1.52
CA ARG A 212 -20.37 -2.83 2.04
C ARG A 212 -19.99 -4.17 1.39
N ALA A 213 -19.75 -4.21 0.09
CA ALA A 213 -19.37 -5.42 -0.63
C ALA A 213 -18.02 -6.03 -0.18
N ARG A 214 -17.12 -5.23 0.39
CA ARG A 214 -15.88 -5.75 1.01
C ARG A 214 -16.09 -6.31 2.42
N TRP A 215 -17.25 -6.12 3.02
CA TRP A 215 -17.61 -6.65 4.34
C TRP A 215 -18.52 -7.89 4.28
N SER A 216 -18.89 -8.33 3.09
CA SER A 216 -19.76 -9.51 2.85
C SER A 216 -18.96 -10.80 2.56
N LEU A 217 -17.71 -10.89 3.10
CA LEU A 217 -16.91 -12.13 3.06
C LEU A 217 -16.98 -12.85 4.39
#